data_577cfd66b57668c47d1f4bc2a856f6c2
#
_entry.id   577cfd66b57668c47d1f4bc2a856f6c2
#
_cell.length_a   1.000
_cell.length_b   1.000
_cell.length_c   1.000
_cell.angle_alpha   90.00
_cell.angle_beta   90.00
_cell.angle_gamma   90.00
#
_symmetry.space_group_name_H-M   'P 1'
#
loop_
_entity.id
_entity.type
_entity.pdbx_description
1 polymer ?
#
loop_
_entity_poly.entity_id
_entity_poly.type
_entity_poly.pdbx_seq_one_letter_code
_entity_poly.pdbx_strand_id
1 'polypeptide(L)'
;YSSHPDIICIVSFYMFMMLAVPILHFVQKIGDMKKYGILNLGIFLFYINALLQGLLNYLGIFRFTQMLFVTHILLWAWVLISVTLLWKEYRKEPKREILTVMIAYTILGVSGIVALILYWLLSISYYGTIYGIGILIFLLLIIQDTIVNMAKNIRYRTEMQAYERLMQEDRMTGLPNREPFENCLTGIRQNAEKYKDILLVFLDINHLRTINGEFGRAAGDEVVLAAVRCMKNAFGKNATCYRTGGDEFAALIYDPEMNQEMLAKRLEEEIRNYNRNSRYRLSVACGFSSVRDRDGKIKALSEWKYEADTDMYQNKTKEGKAHGL
;
A
#
# COMPACT_ATOMS: atom_id res chain seq x y z
N TYR A 1 -27.03 -23.49 31.86
CA TYR A 1 -26.69 -23.39 33.30
C TYR A 1 -25.78 -24.59 33.62
N SER A 2 -24.49 -24.32 33.91
CA SER A 2 -23.54 -25.35 34.33
C SER A 2 -23.90 -25.80 35.74
N SER A 3 -24.07 -27.11 35.95
CA SER A 3 -24.30 -27.70 37.25
C SER A 3 -23.05 -27.75 38.14
N HIS A 4 -21.96 -27.11 37.74
CA HIS A 4 -20.69 -27.11 38.47
C HIS A 4 -20.26 -25.66 38.81
N PRO A 5 -20.71 -25.11 39.93
CA PRO A 5 -20.34 -23.76 40.40
C PRO A 5 -18.81 -23.61 40.57
N ASP A 6 -18.10 -24.67 40.91
CA ASP A 6 -16.65 -24.65 41.09
C ASP A 6 -15.91 -24.40 39.79
N ILE A 7 -16.37 -24.95 38.66
CA ILE A 7 -15.75 -24.71 37.35
C ILE A 7 -15.94 -23.25 36.90
N ILE A 8 -17.14 -22.69 37.10
CA ILE A 8 -17.43 -21.29 36.79
C ILE A 8 -16.52 -20.37 37.58
N CYS A 9 -16.34 -20.66 38.86
CA CYS A 9 -15.50 -19.89 39.75
C CYS A 9 -14.02 -19.92 39.28
N ILE A 10 -13.49 -21.10 38.99
CA ILE A 10 -12.13 -21.29 38.48
C ILE A 10 -11.90 -20.51 37.16
N VAL A 11 -12.80 -20.65 36.17
CA VAL A 11 -12.72 -19.96 34.90
C VAL A 11 -12.74 -18.45 35.09
N SER A 12 -13.61 -17.92 35.94
CA SER A 12 -13.71 -16.49 36.23
C SER A 12 -12.42 -15.93 36.82
N PHE A 13 -11.76 -16.66 37.74
CA PHE A 13 -10.46 -16.28 38.30
C PHE A 13 -9.36 -16.24 37.23
N TYR A 14 -9.28 -17.29 36.38
CA TYR A 14 -8.29 -17.30 35.30
C TYR A 14 -8.52 -16.18 34.28
N MET A 15 -9.76 -15.92 33.89
CA MET A 15 -10.09 -14.79 33.00
C MET A 15 -9.67 -13.46 33.61
N PHE A 16 -9.90 -13.25 34.91
CA PHE A 16 -9.46 -12.04 35.61
C PHE A 16 -7.92 -11.92 35.64
N MET A 17 -7.20 -12.99 36.00
CA MET A 17 -5.73 -13.00 36.03
C MET A 17 -5.13 -12.73 34.65
N MET A 18 -5.73 -13.27 33.59
CA MET A 18 -5.23 -13.12 32.22
C MET A 18 -5.63 -11.82 31.54
N LEU A 19 -6.52 -11.01 32.12
CA LEU A 19 -7.01 -9.76 31.51
C LEU A 19 -5.87 -8.77 31.21
N ALA A 20 -4.82 -8.75 32.02
CA ALA A 20 -3.66 -7.88 31.81
C ALA A 20 -2.83 -8.23 30.57
N VAL A 21 -2.79 -9.49 30.16
CA VAL A 21 -1.94 -9.97 29.05
C VAL A 21 -2.29 -9.29 27.73
N PRO A 22 -3.56 -9.35 27.22
CA PRO A 22 -3.93 -8.66 25.99
C PRO A 22 -3.76 -7.14 26.09
N ILE A 23 -3.98 -6.56 27.26
CA ILE A 23 -3.80 -5.14 27.50
C ILE A 23 -2.32 -4.74 27.36
N LEU A 24 -1.38 -5.49 27.95
CA LEU A 24 0.05 -5.24 27.80
C LEU A 24 0.54 -5.45 26.36
N HIS A 25 0.04 -6.48 25.67
CA HIS A 25 0.33 -6.67 24.25
C HIS A 25 -0.18 -5.52 23.38
N PHE A 26 -1.31 -4.94 23.73
CA PHE A 26 -1.81 -3.76 23.04
C PHE A 26 -0.89 -2.55 23.25
N VAL A 27 -0.43 -2.29 24.49
CA VAL A 27 0.54 -1.21 24.78
C VAL A 27 1.81 -1.36 23.94
N GLN A 28 2.33 -2.58 23.79
CA GLN A 28 3.53 -2.83 22.97
C GLN A 28 3.39 -2.42 21.50
N LYS A 29 2.16 -2.36 20.97
CA LYS A 29 1.89 -1.96 19.59
C LYS A 29 1.81 -0.45 19.40
N ILE A 30 1.79 0.32 20.49
CA ILE A 30 1.64 1.77 20.44
C ILE A 30 3.02 2.41 20.33
N GLY A 31 3.20 3.27 19.33
CA GLY A 31 4.49 3.94 19.12
C GLY A 31 5.64 2.93 19.05
N ASP A 32 6.74 3.26 19.71
CA ASP A 32 7.95 2.41 19.75
C ASP A 32 8.09 1.64 21.09
N MET A 33 6.96 1.24 21.68
CA MET A 33 6.92 0.59 23.00
C MET A 33 7.53 -0.82 23.02
N LYS A 34 7.67 -1.48 21.86
CA LYS A 34 8.33 -2.80 21.74
C LYS A 34 9.77 -2.80 22.24
N LYS A 35 10.46 -1.67 22.25
CA LYS A 35 11.84 -1.54 22.76
C LYS A 35 11.93 -1.76 24.28
N TYR A 36 10.82 -1.60 24.99
CA TYR A 36 10.82 -1.78 26.45
C TYR A 36 10.58 -3.25 26.81
N GLY A 37 11.66 -4.01 26.96
CA GLY A 37 11.62 -5.43 27.34
C GLY A 37 10.89 -5.72 28.66
N ILE A 38 10.76 -4.71 29.52
CA ILE A 38 10.01 -4.81 30.77
C ILE A 38 8.52 -5.18 30.55
N LEU A 39 7.91 -4.78 29.43
CA LEU A 39 6.52 -5.18 29.12
C LEU A 39 6.41 -6.69 28.87
N ASN A 40 7.42 -7.31 28.23
CA ASN A 40 7.49 -8.76 28.06
C ASN A 40 7.64 -9.48 29.41
N LEU A 41 8.46 -8.91 30.30
CA LEU A 41 8.59 -9.42 31.67
C LEU A 41 7.23 -9.40 32.38
N GLY A 42 6.43 -8.34 32.21
CA GLY A 42 5.09 -8.25 32.76
C GLY A 42 4.18 -9.37 32.28
N ILE A 43 4.11 -9.57 30.97
CA ILE A 43 3.31 -10.65 30.37
C ILE A 43 3.74 -12.01 30.94
N PHE A 44 5.04 -12.26 31.01
CA PHE A 44 5.60 -13.49 31.56
C PHE A 44 5.23 -13.69 33.04
N LEU A 45 5.30 -12.63 33.85
CA LEU A 45 4.92 -12.69 35.28
C LEU A 45 3.41 -12.97 35.46
N PHE A 46 2.54 -12.47 34.59
CA PHE A 46 1.12 -12.83 34.65
C PHE A 46 0.86 -14.30 34.32
N TYR A 47 1.58 -14.88 33.35
CA TYR A 47 1.50 -16.31 33.10
C TYR A 47 2.00 -17.15 34.28
N ILE A 48 3.14 -16.77 34.88
CA ILE A 48 3.65 -17.45 36.07
C ILE A 48 2.67 -17.33 37.24
N ASN A 49 2.12 -16.13 37.48
CA ASN A 49 1.12 -15.91 38.53
C ASN A 49 -0.09 -16.84 38.35
N ALA A 50 -0.62 -16.98 37.15
CA ALA A 50 -1.76 -17.84 36.88
C ALA A 50 -1.43 -19.33 37.08
N LEU A 51 -0.25 -19.76 36.58
CA LEU A 51 0.22 -21.14 36.76
C LEU A 51 0.41 -21.49 38.26
N LEU A 52 1.08 -20.58 38.98
CA LEU A 52 1.39 -20.78 40.40
C LEU A 52 0.11 -20.83 41.24
N GLN A 53 -0.82 -19.90 41.05
CA GLN A 53 -2.08 -19.86 41.77
C GLN A 53 -2.94 -21.08 41.43
N GLY A 54 -2.94 -21.53 40.17
CA GLY A 54 -3.63 -22.76 39.75
C GLY A 54 -3.07 -23.99 40.43
N LEU A 55 -1.73 -24.13 40.48
CA LEU A 55 -1.06 -25.25 41.15
C LEU A 55 -1.33 -25.25 42.65
N LEU A 56 -1.20 -24.13 43.33
CA LEU A 56 -1.44 -23.99 44.77
C LEU A 56 -2.90 -24.30 45.13
N ASN A 57 -3.85 -23.90 44.29
CA ASN A 57 -5.26 -24.23 44.50
C ASN A 57 -5.54 -25.74 44.24
N TYR A 58 -4.91 -26.33 43.21
CA TYR A 58 -5.03 -27.76 42.92
C TYR A 58 -4.47 -28.62 44.04
N LEU A 59 -3.35 -28.22 44.61
CA LEU A 59 -2.74 -28.90 45.77
C LEU A 59 -3.50 -28.66 47.09
N GLY A 60 -4.55 -27.84 47.08
CA GLY A 60 -5.35 -27.52 48.27
C GLY A 60 -4.64 -26.67 49.32
N ILE A 61 -3.47 -26.06 48.98
CA ILE A 61 -2.66 -25.24 49.90
C ILE A 61 -3.34 -23.90 50.15
N PHE A 62 -3.80 -23.22 49.06
CA PHE A 62 -4.48 -21.94 49.12
C PHE A 62 -5.68 -21.89 48.14
N ARG A 63 -6.74 -21.21 48.54
CA ARG A 63 -7.87 -20.91 47.65
C ARG A 63 -7.58 -19.70 46.79
N PHE A 64 -8.13 -19.63 45.56
CA PHE A 64 -7.98 -18.45 44.66
C PHE A 64 -8.32 -17.16 45.35
N THR A 65 -9.38 -17.10 46.14
CA THR A 65 -9.80 -15.91 46.90
C THR A 65 -8.73 -15.39 47.84
N GLN A 66 -7.92 -16.26 48.44
CA GLN A 66 -6.82 -15.91 49.35
C GLN A 66 -5.61 -15.36 48.61
N MET A 67 -5.41 -15.76 47.35
CA MET A 67 -4.28 -15.34 46.52
C MET A 67 -4.62 -14.09 45.63
N LEU A 68 -5.87 -13.66 45.64
CA LEU A 68 -6.37 -12.58 44.79
C LEU A 68 -5.58 -11.27 44.98
N PHE A 69 -5.13 -10.99 46.22
CA PHE A 69 -4.35 -9.78 46.52
C PHE A 69 -3.02 -9.72 45.74
N VAL A 70 -2.38 -10.87 45.49
CA VAL A 70 -1.14 -10.95 44.68
C VAL A 70 -1.39 -10.47 43.27
N THR A 71 -2.50 -10.93 42.65
CA THR A 71 -2.89 -10.50 41.31
C THR A 71 -3.21 -9.00 41.27
N HIS A 72 -3.85 -8.46 42.29
CA HIS A 72 -4.13 -7.01 42.37
C HIS A 72 -2.83 -6.19 42.47
N ILE A 73 -1.89 -6.59 43.31
CA ILE A 73 -0.60 -5.90 43.41
C ILE A 73 0.13 -5.94 42.05
N LEU A 74 0.12 -7.09 41.38
CA LEU A 74 0.76 -7.25 40.07
C LEU A 74 0.11 -6.36 39.02
N LEU A 75 -1.24 -6.32 38.95
CA LEU A 75 -2.00 -5.44 38.06
C LEU A 75 -1.64 -3.97 38.27
N TRP A 76 -1.60 -3.53 39.54
CA TRP A 76 -1.27 -2.15 39.89
C TRP A 76 0.14 -1.75 39.49
N ALA A 77 1.11 -2.61 39.80
CA ALA A 77 2.50 -2.36 39.39
C ALA A 77 2.62 -2.16 37.88
N TRP A 78 1.94 -3.00 37.10
CA TRP A 78 2.01 -2.93 35.65
C TRP A 78 1.19 -1.80 35.02
N VAL A 79 0.09 -1.37 35.64
CA VAL A 79 -0.61 -0.14 35.25
C VAL A 79 0.31 1.07 35.46
N LEU A 80 0.95 1.18 36.59
CA LEU A 80 1.87 2.28 36.91
C LEU A 80 3.08 2.31 35.94
N ILE A 81 3.69 1.14 35.71
CA ILE A 81 4.81 1.01 34.76
C ILE A 81 4.36 1.41 33.36
N SER A 82 3.20 0.93 32.90
CA SER A 82 2.68 1.25 31.57
C SER A 82 2.40 2.75 31.41
N VAL A 83 1.78 3.39 32.40
CA VAL A 83 1.51 4.85 32.36
C VAL A 83 2.82 5.63 32.35
N THR A 84 3.80 5.26 33.15
CA THR A 84 5.11 5.94 33.17
C THR A 84 5.87 5.80 31.86
N LEU A 85 5.83 4.63 31.23
CA LEU A 85 6.45 4.41 29.93
C LEU A 85 5.73 5.19 28.82
N LEU A 86 4.40 5.19 28.82
CA LEU A 86 3.59 5.98 27.88
C LEU A 86 3.86 7.48 28.04
N TRP A 87 3.95 7.97 29.29
CA TRP A 87 4.32 9.35 29.58
C TRP A 87 5.72 9.72 29.06
N LYS A 88 6.70 8.82 29.25
CA LYS A 88 8.07 9.01 28.75
C LYS A 88 8.08 9.09 27.22
N GLU A 89 7.31 8.25 26.53
CA GLU A 89 7.22 8.24 25.08
C GLU A 89 6.47 9.48 24.56
N TYR A 90 5.37 9.85 25.20
CA TYR A 90 4.61 11.07 24.89
C TYR A 90 5.44 12.34 24.98
N ARG A 91 6.33 12.42 26.00
CA ARG A 91 7.24 13.58 26.14
C ARG A 91 8.29 13.68 25.03
N LYS A 92 8.64 12.56 24.39
CA LYS A 92 9.56 12.55 23.25
C LYS A 92 8.85 12.97 21.98
N GLU A 93 7.69 12.40 21.76
CA GLU A 93 6.89 12.61 20.55
C GLU A 93 5.41 12.67 20.92
N PRO A 94 4.84 13.89 21.03
CA PRO A 94 3.46 14.09 21.48
C PRO A 94 2.45 13.64 20.43
N LYS A 95 2.21 12.35 20.34
CA LYS A 95 1.20 11.74 19.47
C LYS A 95 -0.12 11.60 20.21
N ARG A 96 -1.21 11.94 19.51
CA ARG A 96 -2.59 11.80 20.05
C ARG A 96 -2.89 10.37 20.50
N GLU A 97 -2.43 9.37 19.76
CA GLU A 97 -2.61 7.95 20.08
C GLU A 97 -2.05 7.61 21.47
N ILE A 98 -0.82 8.05 21.78
CA ILE A 98 -0.18 7.81 23.08
C ILE A 98 -0.97 8.49 24.19
N LEU A 99 -1.44 9.72 23.95
CA LEU A 99 -2.25 10.47 24.92
C LEU A 99 -3.57 9.76 25.21
N THR A 100 -4.30 9.34 24.17
CA THR A 100 -5.59 8.64 24.32
C THR A 100 -5.44 7.36 25.14
N VAL A 101 -4.41 6.57 24.84
CA VAL A 101 -4.14 5.32 25.56
C VAL A 101 -3.71 5.60 27.00
N MET A 102 -2.90 6.62 27.23
CA MET A 102 -2.50 7.03 28.58
C MET A 102 -3.71 7.46 29.43
N ILE A 103 -4.64 8.23 28.86
CA ILE A 103 -5.89 8.62 29.53
C ILE A 103 -6.73 7.37 29.82
N ALA A 104 -6.90 6.47 28.85
CA ALA A 104 -7.67 5.25 29.02
C ALA A 104 -7.10 4.36 30.15
N TYR A 105 -5.76 4.20 30.20
CA TYR A 105 -5.09 3.48 31.30
C TYR A 105 -5.25 4.16 32.65
N THR A 106 -5.21 5.48 32.70
CA THR A 106 -5.42 6.23 33.95
C THR A 106 -6.85 6.02 34.47
N ILE A 107 -7.84 6.05 33.59
CA ILE A 107 -9.25 5.79 33.96
C ILE A 107 -9.42 4.35 34.47
N LEU A 108 -8.87 3.38 33.75
CA LEU A 108 -8.89 1.98 34.15
C LEU A 108 -8.22 1.80 35.52
N GLY A 109 -7.07 2.45 35.72
CA GLY A 109 -6.37 2.46 36.96
C GLY A 109 -7.21 3.04 38.11
N VAL A 110 -7.71 4.24 37.98
CA VAL A 110 -8.52 4.90 39.01
C VAL A 110 -9.75 4.06 39.34
N SER A 111 -10.48 3.54 38.34
CA SER A 111 -11.65 2.69 38.58
C SER A 111 -11.33 1.43 39.37
N GLY A 112 -10.16 0.84 39.10
CA GLY A 112 -9.66 -0.34 39.84
C GLY A 112 -9.30 -0.01 41.29
N ILE A 113 -8.65 1.16 41.59
CA ILE A 113 -8.39 1.62 42.97
C ILE A 113 -9.70 1.76 43.73
N VAL A 114 -10.64 2.48 43.14
CA VAL A 114 -11.94 2.71 43.76
C VAL A 114 -12.63 1.37 44.05
N ALA A 115 -12.62 0.45 43.10
CA ALA A 115 -13.21 -0.88 43.28
C ALA A 115 -12.53 -1.67 44.42
N LEU A 116 -11.19 -1.61 44.55
CA LEU A 116 -10.47 -2.26 45.65
C LEU A 116 -10.78 -1.64 47.01
N ILE A 117 -10.85 -0.32 47.11
CA ILE A 117 -11.23 0.38 48.36
C ILE A 117 -12.65 -0.04 48.78
N LEU A 118 -13.59 -0.09 47.85
CA LEU A 118 -14.98 -0.50 48.14
C LEU A 118 -15.04 -1.95 48.60
N TYR A 119 -14.27 -2.84 47.98
CA TYR A 119 -14.21 -4.26 48.33
C TYR A 119 -13.60 -4.49 49.72
N TRP A 120 -12.37 -4.00 49.94
CA TRP A 120 -11.59 -4.33 51.11
C TRP A 120 -11.89 -3.49 52.33
N LEU A 121 -12.19 -2.20 52.18
CA LEU A 121 -12.41 -1.28 53.29
C LEU A 121 -13.89 -1.07 53.64
N LEU A 122 -14.78 -1.04 52.64
CA LEU A 122 -16.16 -0.71 52.83
C LEU A 122 -17.11 -1.93 52.70
N SER A 123 -16.59 -3.07 52.27
CA SER A 123 -17.38 -4.31 52.03
C SER A 123 -18.65 -4.09 51.19
N ILE A 124 -18.56 -3.16 50.23
CA ILE A 124 -19.68 -2.76 49.37
C ILE A 124 -19.79 -3.74 48.18
N SER A 125 -20.98 -4.27 47.94
CA SER A 125 -21.23 -5.27 46.89
C SER A 125 -21.09 -4.77 45.44
N TYR A 126 -21.17 -3.42 45.24
CA TYR A 126 -21.15 -2.81 43.90
C TYR A 126 -19.75 -2.54 43.31
N TYR A 127 -18.67 -2.99 43.95
CA TYR A 127 -17.31 -2.76 43.49
C TYR A 127 -17.07 -3.27 42.04
N GLY A 128 -17.68 -4.40 41.69
CA GLY A 128 -17.55 -4.99 40.33
C GLY A 128 -18.20 -4.12 39.25
N THR A 129 -19.27 -3.43 39.55
CA THR A 129 -19.97 -2.52 38.63
C THR A 129 -19.07 -1.32 38.28
N ILE A 130 -18.42 -0.72 39.29
CA ILE A 130 -17.52 0.44 39.08
C ILE A 130 -16.33 0.06 38.22
N TYR A 131 -15.71 -1.08 38.51
CA TYR A 131 -14.61 -1.60 37.71
C TYR A 131 -15.05 -1.94 36.27
N GLY A 132 -16.25 -2.54 36.12
CA GLY A 132 -16.85 -2.85 34.82
C GLY A 132 -17.09 -1.59 33.98
N ILE A 133 -17.55 -0.50 34.58
CA ILE A 133 -17.71 0.81 33.93
C ILE A 133 -16.33 1.33 33.47
N GLY A 134 -15.30 1.23 34.32
CA GLY A 134 -13.93 1.62 33.96
C GLY A 134 -13.38 0.84 32.77
N ILE A 135 -13.60 -0.46 32.73
CA ILE A 135 -13.23 -1.32 31.58
C ILE A 135 -14.00 -0.89 30.32
N LEU A 136 -15.30 -0.65 30.44
CA LEU A 136 -16.12 -0.22 29.30
C LEU A 136 -15.61 1.09 28.70
N ILE A 137 -15.35 2.11 29.54
CA ILE A 137 -14.80 3.39 29.09
C ILE A 137 -13.42 3.18 28.45
N PHE A 138 -12.55 2.37 29.05
CA PHE A 138 -11.25 2.01 28.48
C PHE A 138 -11.40 1.42 27.07
N LEU A 139 -12.26 0.42 26.90
CA LEU A 139 -12.50 -0.22 25.62
C LEU A 139 -13.05 0.75 24.57
N LEU A 140 -14.02 1.60 24.95
CA LEU A 140 -14.59 2.60 24.05
C LEU A 140 -13.53 3.59 23.55
N LEU A 141 -12.66 4.08 24.43
CA LEU A 141 -11.58 4.99 24.05
C LEU A 141 -10.59 4.33 23.07
N ILE A 142 -10.21 3.06 23.34
CA ILE A 142 -9.31 2.31 22.47
C ILE A 142 -9.94 2.02 21.10
N ILE A 143 -11.22 1.61 21.08
CA ILE A 143 -11.95 1.37 19.82
C ILE A 143 -12.04 2.66 19.01
N GLN A 144 -12.44 3.77 19.65
CA GLN A 144 -12.52 5.07 18.97
C GLN A 144 -11.19 5.49 18.36
N ASP A 145 -10.08 5.37 19.10
CA ASP A 145 -8.75 5.72 18.62
C ASP A 145 -8.34 4.82 17.45
N THR A 146 -8.59 3.51 17.56
CA THR A 146 -8.31 2.54 16.50
C THR A 146 -9.08 2.84 15.21
N ILE A 147 -10.38 3.17 15.31
CA ILE A 147 -11.21 3.54 14.15
C ILE A 147 -10.67 4.81 13.49
N VAL A 148 -10.35 5.85 14.27
CA VAL A 148 -9.82 7.12 13.74
C VAL A 148 -8.48 6.88 13.01
N ASN A 149 -7.58 6.09 13.59
CA ASN A 149 -6.28 5.80 12.99
C ASN A 149 -6.41 4.93 11.73
N MET A 150 -7.34 3.96 11.74
CA MET A 150 -7.64 3.15 10.56
C MET A 150 -8.19 4.01 9.42
N ALA A 151 -9.12 4.92 9.72
CA ALA A 151 -9.67 5.85 8.73
C ALA A 151 -8.59 6.76 8.12
N LYS A 152 -7.67 7.30 8.94
CA LYS A 152 -6.53 8.09 8.46
C LYS A 152 -5.60 7.28 7.56
N ASN A 153 -5.28 6.05 7.93
CA ASN A 153 -4.41 5.17 7.15
C ASN A 153 -5.04 4.81 5.80
N ILE A 154 -6.34 4.54 5.76
CA ILE A 154 -7.08 4.27 4.52
C ILE A 154 -7.02 5.51 3.61
N ARG A 155 -7.33 6.69 4.16
CA ARG A 155 -7.28 7.96 3.41
C ARG A 155 -5.89 8.21 2.84
N TYR A 156 -4.83 8.09 3.64
CA TYR A 156 -3.45 8.26 3.19
C TYR A 156 -3.08 7.30 2.06
N ARG A 157 -3.47 6.02 2.17
CA ARG A 157 -3.25 5.02 1.10
C ARG A 157 -4.00 5.38 -0.18
N THR A 158 -5.25 5.83 -0.07
CA THR A 158 -6.05 6.23 -1.23
C THR A 158 -5.46 7.45 -1.92
N GLU A 159 -5.04 8.46 -1.16
CA GLU A 159 -4.35 9.64 -1.69
C GLU A 159 -3.04 9.25 -2.38
N MET A 160 -2.23 8.38 -1.76
CA MET A 160 -0.96 7.92 -2.33
C MET A 160 -1.16 7.14 -3.63
N GLN A 161 -2.16 6.24 -3.70
CA GLN A 161 -2.51 5.53 -4.94
C GLN A 161 -3.01 6.47 -6.04
N ALA A 162 -3.73 7.54 -5.66
CA ALA A 162 -4.15 8.56 -6.62
C ALA A 162 -2.93 9.34 -7.17
N TYR A 163 -1.97 9.71 -6.31
CA TYR A 163 -0.71 10.33 -6.74
C TYR A 163 0.12 9.42 -7.65
N GLU A 164 0.26 8.14 -7.31
CA GLU A 164 0.95 7.14 -8.14
C GLU A 164 0.31 7.02 -9.52
N ARG A 165 -1.02 6.94 -9.61
CA ARG A 165 -1.73 6.92 -10.90
C ARG A 165 -1.49 8.20 -11.70
N LEU A 166 -1.54 9.38 -11.07
CA LEU A 166 -1.24 10.65 -11.74
C LEU A 166 0.20 10.75 -12.23
N MET A 167 1.14 10.05 -11.58
CA MET A 167 2.53 9.96 -11.99
C MET A 167 2.78 8.94 -13.11
N GLN A 168 1.86 8.00 -13.36
CA GLN A 168 2.00 6.96 -14.36
C GLN A 168 1.41 7.30 -15.73
N GLU A 169 0.64 8.38 -15.82
CA GLU A 169 0.02 8.83 -17.07
C GLU A 169 0.56 10.18 -17.50
N ASP A 170 0.68 10.36 -18.80
CA ASP A 170 0.96 11.67 -19.42
C ASP A 170 -0.31 12.52 -19.42
N ARG A 171 -0.26 13.66 -18.77
CA ARG A 171 -1.43 14.55 -18.57
C ARG A 171 -2.06 15.07 -19.86
N MET A 172 -1.27 15.22 -20.93
CA MET A 172 -1.76 15.75 -22.20
C MET A 172 -2.43 14.68 -23.04
N THR A 173 -1.83 13.49 -23.10
CA THR A 173 -2.27 12.41 -23.99
C THR A 173 -3.15 11.36 -23.31
N GLY A 174 -3.12 11.29 -21.99
CA GLY A 174 -3.79 10.22 -21.22
C GLY A 174 -3.18 8.84 -21.45
N LEU A 175 -2.02 8.76 -22.13
CA LEU A 175 -1.29 7.51 -22.29
C LEU A 175 -0.45 7.23 -21.04
N PRO A 176 -0.20 5.96 -20.70
CA PRO A 176 0.83 5.62 -19.74
C PRO A 176 2.18 6.21 -20.17
N ASN A 177 2.93 6.72 -19.18
CA ASN A 177 4.22 7.35 -19.44
C ASN A 177 5.37 6.33 -19.47
N ARG A 178 6.60 6.81 -19.40
CA ARG A 178 7.82 5.99 -19.49
C ARG A 178 7.93 4.94 -18.39
N GLU A 179 7.50 5.24 -17.16
CA GLU A 179 7.65 4.31 -16.04
C GLU A 179 6.79 3.04 -16.19
N PRO A 180 5.47 3.10 -16.44
CA PRO A 180 4.68 1.92 -16.79
C PRO A 180 5.21 1.16 -18.01
N PHE A 181 5.77 1.87 -19.01
CA PHE A 181 6.37 1.22 -20.17
C PHE A 181 7.56 0.33 -19.78
N GLU A 182 8.54 0.84 -19.04
CA GLU A 182 9.71 0.09 -18.60
C GLU A 182 9.32 -1.08 -17.65
N ASN A 183 8.33 -0.86 -16.79
CA ASN A 183 7.79 -1.91 -15.91
C ASN A 183 7.12 -3.02 -16.71
N CYS A 184 6.36 -2.67 -17.76
CA CYS A 184 5.72 -3.63 -18.65
C CYS A 184 6.75 -4.48 -19.41
N LEU A 185 7.78 -3.84 -19.96
CA LEU A 185 8.88 -4.54 -20.66
C LEU A 185 9.60 -5.56 -19.76
N THR A 186 9.82 -5.18 -18.49
CA THR A 186 10.43 -6.08 -17.50
C THR A 186 9.52 -7.28 -17.20
N GLY A 187 8.20 -7.05 -17.10
CA GLY A 187 7.21 -8.09 -16.87
C GLY A 187 7.00 -9.05 -18.07
N ILE A 188 7.15 -8.54 -19.29
CA ILE A 188 7.02 -9.34 -20.51
C ILE A 188 8.05 -10.47 -20.54
N ARG A 189 9.29 -10.22 -20.12
CA ARG A 189 10.35 -11.25 -20.08
C ARG A 189 9.92 -12.50 -19.30
N GLN A 190 9.13 -12.34 -18.26
CA GLN A 190 8.65 -13.45 -17.42
C GLN A 190 7.44 -14.17 -18.02
N ASN A 191 6.72 -13.53 -18.94
CA ASN A 191 5.44 -13.98 -19.45
C ASN A 191 5.35 -14.07 -20.98
N ALA A 192 6.44 -13.81 -21.70
CA ALA A 192 6.45 -13.76 -23.17
C ALA A 192 5.99 -15.09 -23.84
N GLU A 193 6.20 -16.21 -23.16
CA GLU A 193 5.74 -17.53 -23.62
C GLU A 193 4.21 -17.67 -23.73
N LYS A 194 3.46 -16.83 -23.03
CA LYS A 194 2.00 -16.83 -23.09
C LYS A 194 1.44 -16.27 -24.41
N TYR A 195 2.26 -15.56 -25.17
CA TYR A 195 1.90 -14.90 -26.42
C TYR A 195 2.61 -15.57 -27.60
N LYS A 196 1.95 -15.62 -28.75
CA LYS A 196 2.55 -16.10 -29.99
C LYS A 196 3.71 -15.21 -30.40
N ASP A 197 3.47 -13.88 -30.34
CA ASP A 197 4.47 -12.85 -30.55
C ASP A 197 4.07 -11.56 -29.84
N ILE A 198 5.05 -10.68 -29.59
CA ILE A 198 4.84 -9.32 -29.08
C ILE A 198 5.72 -8.41 -29.92
N LEU A 199 5.09 -7.41 -30.58
CA LEU A 199 5.84 -6.37 -31.29
C LEU A 199 6.06 -5.16 -30.39
N LEU A 200 7.30 -4.72 -30.29
CA LEU A 200 7.69 -3.42 -29.78
C LEU A 200 7.77 -2.44 -30.93
N VAL A 201 7.12 -1.30 -30.78
CA VAL A 201 7.17 -0.20 -31.74
C VAL A 201 7.67 1.04 -31.03
N PHE A 202 8.71 1.67 -31.55
CA PHE A 202 9.09 3.05 -31.19
C PHE A 202 8.65 4.00 -32.27
N LEU A 203 8.20 5.21 -31.82
CA LEU A 203 7.79 6.28 -32.71
C LEU A 203 8.32 7.61 -32.20
N ASP A 204 8.67 8.48 -33.17
CA ASP A 204 9.15 9.82 -32.91
C ASP A 204 8.44 10.79 -33.88
N ILE A 205 7.89 11.90 -33.35
CA ILE A 205 7.24 12.92 -34.18
C ILE A 205 8.30 13.80 -34.81
N ASN A 206 8.39 13.78 -36.13
CA ASN A 206 9.32 14.58 -36.88
C ASN A 206 8.94 16.07 -36.82
N HIS A 207 9.96 16.95 -36.69
CA HIS A 207 9.82 18.42 -36.75
C HIS A 207 8.87 19.02 -35.72
N LEU A 208 8.53 18.38 -34.59
CA LEU A 208 7.65 18.92 -33.58
C LEU A 208 8.18 20.28 -33.02
N ARG A 209 9.51 20.40 -32.85
CA ARG A 209 10.15 21.61 -32.37
C ARG A 209 9.94 22.76 -33.35
N THR A 210 10.00 22.52 -34.67
CA THR A 210 9.75 23.49 -35.73
C THR A 210 8.29 23.96 -35.70
N ILE A 211 7.35 23.04 -35.61
CA ILE A 211 5.92 23.33 -35.49
C ILE A 211 5.66 24.22 -34.27
N ASN A 212 6.24 23.87 -33.13
CA ASN A 212 6.14 24.70 -31.91
C ASN A 212 6.72 26.10 -32.08
N GLY A 213 7.83 26.22 -32.81
CA GLY A 213 8.49 27.53 -33.06
C GLY A 213 7.72 28.43 -34.02
N GLU A 214 7.13 27.87 -35.07
CA GLU A 214 6.43 28.60 -36.13
C GLU A 214 4.96 28.90 -35.76
N PHE A 215 4.25 27.95 -35.14
CA PHE A 215 2.81 28.02 -34.91
C PHE A 215 2.41 28.06 -33.45
N GLY A 216 3.38 28.00 -32.54
CA GLY A 216 3.16 28.02 -31.10
C GLY A 216 2.86 26.63 -30.50
N ARG A 217 2.96 26.54 -29.17
CA ARG A 217 2.82 25.27 -28.43
C ARG A 217 1.49 24.54 -28.64
N ALA A 218 0.39 25.30 -28.77
CA ALA A 218 -0.93 24.73 -29.00
C ALA A 218 -1.01 23.93 -30.34
N ALA A 219 -0.26 24.37 -31.37
CA ALA A 219 -0.16 23.61 -32.61
C ALA A 219 0.60 22.29 -32.45
N GLY A 220 1.68 22.29 -31.69
CA GLY A 220 2.42 21.10 -31.37
C GLY A 220 1.60 20.10 -30.51
N ASP A 221 0.84 20.62 -29.56
CA ASP A 221 -0.06 19.81 -28.74
C ASP A 221 -1.13 19.10 -29.59
N GLU A 222 -1.68 19.81 -30.59
CA GLU A 222 -2.63 19.22 -31.55
C GLU A 222 -1.99 18.08 -32.36
N VAL A 223 -0.75 18.30 -32.85
CA VAL A 223 0.00 17.27 -33.60
C VAL A 223 0.33 16.05 -32.72
N VAL A 224 0.70 16.25 -31.47
CA VAL A 224 0.94 15.17 -30.51
C VAL A 224 -0.33 14.36 -30.26
N LEU A 225 -1.47 15.01 -30.04
CA LEU A 225 -2.76 14.33 -29.87
C LEU A 225 -3.20 13.62 -31.15
N ALA A 226 -2.87 14.15 -32.32
CA ALA A 226 -3.13 13.49 -33.60
C ALA A 226 -2.29 12.20 -33.74
N ALA A 227 -1.01 12.25 -33.39
CA ALA A 227 -0.16 11.06 -33.39
C ALA A 227 -0.74 9.93 -32.52
N VAL A 228 -1.22 10.26 -31.33
CA VAL A 228 -1.88 9.28 -30.44
C VAL A 228 -3.11 8.67 -31.09
N ARG A 229 -3.95 9.47 -31.75
CA ARG A 229 -5.14 8.96 -32.45
C ARG A 229 -4.74 8.01 -33.60
N CYS A 230 -3.78 8.43 -34.42
CA CYS A 230 -3.27 7.60 -35.51
C CYS A 230 -2.69 6.26 -35.02
N MET A 231 -1.89 6.28 -33.96
CA MET A 231 -1.37 5.07 -33.33
C MET A 231 -2.46 4.12 -32.84
N LYS A 232 -3.44 4.64 -32.07
CA LYS A 232 -4.54 3.81 -31.55
C LYS A 232 -5.37 3.18 -32.66
N ASN A 233 -5.63 3.93 -33.74
CA ASN A 233 -6.38 3.45 -34.88
C ASN A 233 -5.59 2.41 -35.69
N ALA A 234 -4.29 2.64 -35.90
CA ALA A 234 -3.43 1.77 -36.69
C ALA A 234 -3.17 0.44 -35.99
N PHE A 235 -2.86 0.47 -34.69
CA PHE A 235 -2.43 -0.73 -33.94
C PHE A 235 -3.57 -1.51 -33.32
N GLY A 236 -4.75 -0.90 -33.15
CA GLY A 236 -5.97 -1.58 -32.71
C GLY A 236 -5.99 -1.88 -31.20
N LYS A 237 -6.95 -2.76 -30.82
CA LYS A 237 -7.25 -3.02 -29.40
C LYS A 237 -6.21 -3.85 -28.66
N ASN A 238 -5.39 -4.64 -29.39
CA ASN A 238 -4.38 -5.49 -28.81
C ASN A 238 -3.07 -4.72 -28.54
N ALA A 239 -3.05 -3.42 -28.78
CA ALA A 239 -1.92 -2.55 -28.56
C ALA A 239 -2.08 -1.70 -27.31
N THR A 240 -1.02 -1.59 -26.51
CA THR A 240 -0.90 -0.61 -25.45
C THR A 240 0.12 0.44 -25.90
N CYS A 241 -0.35 1.69 -26.03
CA CYS A 241 0.49 2.82 -26.43
C CYS A 241 0.97 3.58 -25.19
N TYR A 242 2.19 4.09 -25.25
CA TYR A 242 2.88 4.83 -24.18
C TYR A 242 3.48 6.13 -24.73
N ARG A 243 3.58 7.16 -23.89
CA ARG A 243 4.39 8.36 -24.20
C ARG A 243 5.66 8.33 -23.37
N THR A 244 6.80 8.09 -24.04
CA THR A 244 8.09 7.89 -23.36
C THR A 244 8.93 9.16 -23.27
N GLY A 245 8.58 10.19 -24.09
CA GLY A 245 9.25 11.49 -24.12
C GLY A 245 8.32 12.60 -24.61
N GLY A 246 8.87 13.74 -24.96
CA GLY A 246 8.10 14.88 -25.49
C GLY A 246 7.44 14.58 -26.83
N ASP A 247 8.22 14.07 -27.76
CA ASP A 247 7.90 13.66 -29.13
C ASP A 247 8.03 12.14 -29.33
N GLU A 248 8.45 11.41 -28.29
CA GLU A 248 8.70 9.98 -28.33
C GLU A 248 7.53 9.17 -27.76
N PHE A 249 7.19 8.10 -28.48
CA PHE A 249 6.15 7.14 -28.10
C PHE A 249 6.66 5.71 -28.26
N ALA A 250 5.98 4.82 -27.54
CA ALA A 250 6.16 3.39 -27.71
C ALA A 250 4.80 2.69 -27.81
N ALA A 251 4.76 1.53 -28.46
CA ALA A 251 3.61 0.64 -28.40
C ALA A 251 4.06 -0.81 -28.21
N LEU A 252 3.30 -1.56 -27.45
CA LEU A 252 3.41 -3.01 -27.31
C LEU A 252 2.16 -3.63 -27.90
N ILE A 253 2.32 -4.44 -28.96
CA ILE A 253 1.23 -5.10 -29.69
C ILE A 253 1.33 -6.59 -29.39
N TYR A 254 0.31 -7.12 -28.72
CA TYR A 254 0.24 -8.52 -28.31
C TYR A 254 -0.47 -9.35 -29.36
N ASP A 255 0.15 -10.49 -29.75
CA ASP A 255 -0.36 -11.40 -30.77
C ASP A 255 -0.85 -10.66 -32.02
N PRO A 256 0.04 -9.92 -32.72
CA PRO A 256 -0.38 -9.06 -33.83
C PRO A 256 -1.00 -9.88 -34.95
N GLU A 257 -2.18 -9.45 -35.40
CA GLU A 257 -2.87 -10.05 -36.55
C GLU A 257 -2.20 -9.72 -37.88
N MET A 258 -1.43 -8.62 -37.87
CA MET A 258 -0.73 -8.09 -39.07
C MET A 258 0.77 -8.14 -38.85
N ASN A 259 1.53 -8.32 -39.94
CA ASN A 259 2.98 -8.18 -39.89
C ASN A 259 3.40 -6.70 -39.75
N GLN A 260 4.70 -6.49 -39.50
CA GLN A 260 5.28 -5.17 -39.27
C GLN A 260 5.02 -4.20 -40.44
N GLU A 261 5.17 -4.67 -41.68
CA GLU A 261 4.96 -3.86 -42.88
C GLU A 261 3.50 -3.43 -43.07
N MET A 262 2.54 -4.28 -42.74
CA MET A 262 1.12 -3.95 -42.81
C MET A 262 0.75 -2.95 -41.72
N LEU A 263 1.30 -3.08 -40.51
CA LEU A 263 1.08 -2.13 -39.42
C LEU A 263 1.68 -0.76 -39.74
N ALA A 264 2.88 -0.72 -40.33
CA ALA A 264 3.51 0.52 -40.79
C ALA A 264 2.67 1.21 -41.87
N LYS A 265 2.21 0.48 -42.88
CA LYS A 265 1.33 1.03 -43.95
C LYS A 265 0.02 1.58 -43.37
N ARG A 266 -0.58 0.86 -42.42
CA ARG A 266 -1.81 1.32 -41.76
C ARG A 266 -1.59 2.59 -40.97
N LEU A 267 -0.46 2.70 -40.27
CA LEU A 267 -0.08 3.94 -39.57
C LEU A 267 0.10 5.10 -40.56
N GLU A 268 0.80 4.88 -41.68
CA GLU A 268 0.96 5.88 -42.74
C GLU A 268 -0.39 6.30 -43.35
N GLU A 269 -1.34 5.39 -43.52
CA GLU A 269 -2.68 5.72 -44.01
C GLU A 269 -3.44 6.60 -43.03
N GLU A 270 -3.41 6.31 -41.73
CA GLU A 270 -4.01 7.12 -40.71
C GLU A 270 -3.40 8.54 -40.67
N ILE A 271 -2.07 8.63 -40.80
CA ILE A 271 -1.35 9.92 -40.87
C ILE A 271 -1.74 10.69 -42.13
N ARG A 272 -1.82 10.02 -43.31
CA ARG A 272 -2.26 10.67 -44.56
C ARG A 272 -3.67 11.19 -44.45
N ASN A 273 -4.57 10.43 -43.83
CA ASN A 273 -5.96 10.84 -43.64
C ASN A 273 -6.07 12.04 -42.71
N TYR A 274 -5.28 12.08 -41.63
CA TYR A 274 -5.19 13.24 -40.76
C TYR A 274 -4.67 14.46 -41.53
N ASN A 275 -3.58 14.34 -42.29
CA ASN A 275 -2.91 15.42 -42.99
C ASN A 275 -3.76 16.04 -44.12
N ARG A 276 -4.76 15.30 -44.66
CA ARG A 276 -5.67 15.83 -45.70
C ARG A 276 -6.58 16.96 -45.16
N ASN A 277 -6.93 16.86 -43.87
CA ASN A 277 -7.93 17.74 -43.26
C ASN A 277 -7.34 18.62 -42.15
N SER A 278 -6.02 18.53 -41.90
CA SER A 278 -5.35 19.28 -40.83
C SER A 278 -4.53 20.46 -41.38
N ARG A 279 -4.50 21.50 -40.56
CA ARG A 279 -3.62 22.69 -40.79
C ARG A 279 -2.16 22.36 -40.57
N TYR A 280 -1.87 21.49 -39.60
CA TYR A 280 -0.51 21.13 -39.21
C TYR A 280 -0.22 19.70 -39.65
N ARG A 281 0.88 19.52 -40.38
CA ARG A 281 1.27 18.22 -40.90
C ARG A 281 1.92 17.38 -39.79
N LEU A 282 1.41 16.16 -39.63
CA LEU A 282 2.02 15.12 -38.81
C LEU A 282 2.92 14.23 -39.70
N SER A 283 4.17 14.07 -39.29
CA SER A 283 5.09 13.04 -39.79
C SER A 283 5.70 12.32 -38.61
N VAL A 284 5.81 11.00 -38.67
CA VAL A 284 6.41 10.18 -37.63
C VAL A 284 7.41 9.20 -38.22
N ALA A 285 8.55 9.07 -37.59
CA ALA A 285 9.44 7.92 -37.82
C ALA A 285 8.99 6.79 -36.90
N CYS A 286 8.91 5.56 -37.42
CA CYS A 286 8.59 4.39 -36.61
C CYS A 286 9.56 3.26 -36.88
N GLY A 287 9.81 2.42 -35.87
CA GLY A 287 10.61 1.21 -35.95
C GLY A 287 9.99 0.09 -35.17
N PHE A 288 10.10 -1.13 -35.67
CA PHE A 288 9.46 -2.34 -35.16
C PHE A 288 10.49 -3.39 -34.81
N SER A 289 10.24 -4.14 -33.74
CA SER A 289 10.98 -5.38 -33.44
C SER A 289 10.06 -6.39 -32.78
N SER A 290 10.15 -7.67 -33.21
CA SER A 290 9.50 -8.80 -32.54
C SER A 290 10.29 -9.22 -31.32
N VAL A 291 9.56 -9.63 -30.25
CA VAL A 291 10.16 -10.21 -29.06
C VAL A 291 10.90 -11.51 -29.37
N ARG A 292 10.56 -12.17 -30.48
CA ARG A 292 11.19 -13.41 -30.93
C ARG A 292 12.21 -13.14 -32.04
N ASP A 293 13.29 -13.91 -32.01
CA ASP A 293 14.24 -13.96 -33.12
C ASP A 293 13.71 -14.86 -34.28
N ARG A 294 14.53 -15.01 -35.34
CA ARG A 294 14.16 -15.83 -36.49
C ARG A 294 14.00 -17.32 -36.17
N ASP A 295 14.60 -17.77 -35.07
CA ASP A 295 14.52 -19.15 -34.58
C ASP A 295 13.38 -19.34 -33.58
N GLY A 296 12.60 -18.30 -33.32
CA GLY A 296 11.47 -18.30 -32.39
C GLY A 296 11.85 -18.15 -30.91
N LYS A 297 13.14 -17.91 -30.60
CA LYS A 297 13.60 -17.68 -29.21
C LYS A 297 13.31 -16.25 -28.76
N ILE A 298 13.03 -16.08 -27.49
CA ILE A 298 12.80 -14.76 -26.87
C ILE A 298 14.15 -14.03 -26.79
N LYS A 299 14.20 -12.84 -27.38
CA LYS A 299 15.37 -11.95 -27.38
C LYS A 299 15.65 -11.40 -25.97
N ALA A 300 16.92 -11.00 -25.73
CA ALA A 300 17.23 -10.18 -24.59
C ALA A 300 16.53 -8.81 -24.70
N LEU A 301 16.11 -8.24 -23.57
CA LEU A 301 15.38 -6.96 -23.57
C LEU A 301 16.18 -5.82 -24.22
N SER A 302 17.49 -5.79 -23.99
CA SER A 302 18.40 -4.80 -24.61
C SER A 302 18.46 -4.95 -26.14
N GLU A 303 18.49 -6.17 -26.64
CA GLU A 303 18.51 -6.49 -28.07
C GLU A 303 17.18 -6.09 -28.72
N TRP A 304 16.07 -6.47 -28.12
CA TRP A 304 14.72 -6.15 -28.58
C TRP A 304 14.49 -4.63 -28.71
N LYS A 305 14.87 -3.86 -27.65
CA LYS A 305 14.81 -2.40 -27.68
C LYS A 305 15.76 -1.81 -28.72
N TYR A 306 16.98 -2.31 -28.81
CA TYR A 306 17.98 -1.81 -29.75
C TYR A 306 17.55 -1.98 -31.20
N GLU A 307 16.96 -3.11 -31.54
CA GLU A 307 16.46 -3.36 -32.91
C GLU A 307 15.34 -2.38 -33.28
N ALA A 308 14.32 -2.20 -32.40
CA ALA A 308 13.24 -1.29 -32.66
C ALA A 308 13.72 0.18 -32.79
N ASP A 309 14.68 0.60 -31.95
CA ASP A 309 15.27 1.92 -32.00
C ASP A 309 16.11 2.13 -33.28
N THR A 310 16.91 1.13 -33.65
CA THR A 310 17.72 1.18 -34.88
C THR A 310 16.86 1.26 -36.13
N ASP A 311 15.76 0.51 -36.18
CA ASP A 311 14.82 0.55 -37.32
C ASP A 311 14.14 1.93 -37.39
N MET A 312 13.70 2.50 -36.27
CA MET A 312 13.14 3.86 -36.20
C MET A 312 14.14 4.90 -36.69
N TYR A 313 15.39 4.84 -36.24
CA TYR A 313 16.43 5.78 -36.64
C TYR A 313 16.74 5.71 -38.14
N GLN A 314 16.79 4.48 -38.73
CA GLN A 314 16.98 4.31 -40.16
C GLN A 314 15.84 4.93 -40.98
N ASN A 315 14.60 4.79 -40.50
CA ASN A 315 13.43 5.37 -41.16
C ASN A 315 13.42 6.91 -41.03
N LYS A 316 13.83 7.46 -39.88
CA LYS A 316 13.98 8.89 -39.65
C LYS A 316 14.99 9.54 -40.63
N THR A 317 16.13 8.85 -40.88
CA THR A 317 17.17 9.35 -41.79
C THR A 317 16.78 9.25 -43.26
N LYS A 318 15.96 8.27 -43.68
CA LYS A 318 15.42 8.19 -45.05
C LYS A 318 14.45 9.34 -45.35
N GLU A 319 13.57 9.69 -44.41
CA GLU A 319 12.66 10.86 -44.58
C GLU A 319 13.39 12.19 -44.62
N GLY A 320 14.43 12.39 -43.79
CA GLY A 320 15.26 13.60 -43.82
C GLY A 320 15.94 13.80 -45.17
N LYS A 321 16.39 12.72 -45.85
CA LYS A 321 16.99 12.79 -47.20
C LYS A 321 15.94 13.03 -48.30
N ALA A 322 14.70 12.56 -48.13
CA ALA A 322 13.63 12.77 -49.11
C ALA A 322 13.07 14.19 -49.12
N HIS A 323 13.26 14.95 -48.07
CA HIS A 323 12.75 16.32 -47.90
C HIS A 323 13.85 17.41 -48.01
N GLY A 324 15.08 17.04 -48.42
CA GLY A 324 16.11 17.97 -48.84
C GLY A 324 16.63 18.90 -47.72
N LEU A 325 17.00 18.37 -46.56
CA LEU A 325 17.85 19.01 -45.55
C LEU A 325 19.18 18.30 -45.47
#